data_45beac5d2053cb953f45530b7c5751ae
#
_entry.id   45beac5d2053cb953f45530b7c5751ae
#
_cell.length_a   1.000
_cell.length_b   1.000
_cell.length_c   1.000
_cell.angle_alpha   90.00
_cell.angle_beta   90.00
_cell.angle_gamma   90.00
#
_symmetry.space_group_name_H-M   'P 1'
#
loop_
_entity.id
_entity.type
_entity.pdbx_description
1 polymer ?
#
loop_
_entity_poly.entity_id
_entity_poly.type
_entity_poly.pdbx_seq_one_letter_code
_entity_poly.pdbx_strand_id
1 'polypeptide(L)'
;PRSQKNLTSSLMGSSTTIKQVVTLELGGEELIQSLEFEAKKHIPLDGSEVIMDYHIIGESKKEVGKIDVLLVATTKKLINQHNQLIKDIGFKKTGIFDATPIALTNLHIFNKGLSEEGCDVIINIGSKSTTIVAYGKDQDYLTRELNISGYQFNKEIMKKNSISYSEAEQLKFEKGIDSLQSSGDSTDSGFSIQVTEKTIFTTFVEEIRKSLRYYMKSNPQAFFNKIYITGGSASLLGLKDFMASELNSDVELLDPFENIK
;
A
#
# COMPACT_ATOMS: atom_id res chain seq x y z
N PRO A 1 -16.69 15.24 -20.27
CA PRO A 1 -15.27 15.11 -19.99
C PRO A 1 -14.38 16.07 -20.81
N ARG A 2 -14.81 16.49 -22.02
CA ARG A 2 -14.00 17.36 -22.91
C ARG A 2 -13.72 18.77 -22.40
N SER A 3 -14.37 19.21 -21.33
CA SER A 3 -14.15 20.53 -20.74
C SER A 3 -13.17 20.57 -19.58
N GLN A 4 -12.79 19.43 -19.01
CA GLN A 4 -11.82 19.38 -17.91
C GLN A 4 -10.40 19.53 -18.45
N LYS A 5 -9.71 20.56 -17.97
CA LYS A 5 -8.36 20.92 -18.44
C LYS A 5 -7.24 20.29 -17.62
N ASN A 6 -7.51 19.90 -16.39
CA ASN A 6 -6.55 19.38 -15.43
C ASN A 6 -6.91 17.93 -15.05
N LEU A 7 -5.90 17.08 -15.04
CA LEU A 7 -5.99 15.71 -14.58
C LEU A 7 -5.01 15.52 -13.42
N THR A 8 -5.48 14.91 -12.35
CA THR A 8 -4.62 14.40 -11.29
C THR A 8 -4.38 12.92 -11.53
N SER A 9 -3.15 12.46 -11.42
CA SER A 9 -2.78 11.06 -11.53
C SER A 9 -1.98 10.62 -10.30
N SER A 10 -2.06 9.36 -9.96
CA SER A 10 -1.35 8.81 -8.81
C SER A 10 -0.25 7.84 -9.24
N LEU A 11 0.91 7.98 -8.62
CA LEU A 11 2.10 7.16 -8.86
C LEU A 11 2.22 6.11 -7.77
N MET A 12 2.63 4.91 -8.16
CA MET A 12 2.87 3.79 -7.25
C MET A 12 3.93 2.84 -7.83
N GLY A 13 4.30 1.84 -7.04
CA GLY A 13 5.23 0.79 -7.45
C GLY A 13 6.67 1.07 -7.03
N SER A 14 7.55 0.13 -7.33
CA SER A 14 8.96 0.12 -6.88
C SER A 14 9.80 1.32 -7.35
N SER A 15 9.31 2.08 -8.33
CA SER A 15 9.96 3.30 -8.82
C SER A 15 9.51 4.57 -8.08
N THR A 16 8.62 4.45 -7.09
CA THR A 16 8.16 5.55 -6.25
C THR A 16 8.42 5.20 -4.79
N THR A 17 9.13 6.07 -4.10
CA THR A 17 9.48 5.90 -2.69
C THR A 17 8.89 7.04 -1.87
N ILE A 18 8.33 6.70 -0.72
CA ILE A 18 7.87 7.65 0.28
C ILE A 18 8.55 7.28 1.58
N LYS A 19 9.23 8.24 2.21
CA LYS A 19 9.90 8.03 3.48
C LYS A 19 9.81 9.25 4.38
N GLN A 20 9.56 9.01 5.65
CA GLN A 20 9.85 9.99 6.67
C GLN A 20 11.33 9.92 7.01
N VAL A 21 12.03 11.03 6.89
CA VAL A 21 13.46 11.17 7.15
C VAL A 21 13.68 12.26 8.18
N VAL A 22 14.68 12.06 9.05
CA VAL A 22 15.12 13.05 10.01
C VAL A 22 16.35 13.78 9.44
N THR A 23 16.32 15.09 9.34
CA THR A 23 17.42 15.88 8.78
C THR A 23 17.63 17.14 9.60
N LEU A 24 18.79 17.79 9.43
CA LEU A 24 19.04 19.09 10.02
C LEU A 24 18.04 20.13 9.48
N GLU A 25 17.68 21.09 10.31
CA GLU A 25 16.93 22.26 9.87
C GLU A 25 17.84 23.16 9.06
N LEU A 26 17.87 22.95 7.74
CA LEU A 26 18.68 23.67 6.78
C LEU A 26 17.84 24.71 6.05
N GLY A 27 18.47 25.73 5.53
CA GLY A 27 17.82 26.73 4.67
C GLY A 27 17.54 26.18 3.26
N GLY A 28 16.46 26.61 2.64
CA GLY A 28 15.93 26.29 1.31
C GLY A 28 16.76 25.37 0.39
N GLU A 29 17.81 25.90 -0.26
CA GLU A 29 18.60 25.13 -1.23
C GLU A 29 19.45 24.02 -0.59
N GLU A 30 19.98 24.23 0.62
CA GLU A 30 20.77 23.22 1.32
C GLU A 30 19.91 22.04 1.75
N LEU A 31 18.68 22.31 2.20
CA LEU A 31 17.72 21.26 2.50
C LEU A 31 17.39 20.42 1.27
N ILE A 32 17.12 21.08 0.14
CA ILE A 32 16.82 20.39 -1.13
C ILE A 32 17.97 19.48 -1.52
N GLN A 33 19.22 19.96 -1.51
CA GLN A 33 20.41 19.16 -1.85
C GLN A 33 20.60 17.96 -0.92
N SER A 34 20.36 18.15 0.39
CA SER A 34 20.39 17.06 1.38
C SER A 34 19.33 16.00 1.09
N LEU A 35 18.11 16.42 0.78
CA LEU A 35 17.00 15.53 0.47
C LEU A 35 17.17 14.83 -0.89
N GLU A 36 17.77 15.48 -1.88
CA GLU A 36 18.12 14.83 -3.16
C GLU A 36 19.13 13.70 -2.97
N PHE A 37 20.11 13.91 -2.11
CA PHE A 37 21.09 12.86 -1.78
C PHE A 37 20.41 11.70 -1.06
N GLU A 38 19.48 11.98 -0.14
CA GLU A 38 18.71 10.96 0.57
C GLU A 38 17.79 10.19 -0.40
N ALA A 39 17.09 10.89 -1.30
CA ALA A 39 16.22 10.28 -2.30
C ALA A 39 16.95 9.26 -3.18
N LYS A 40 18.17 9.57 -3.61
CA LYS A 40 19.00 8.70 -4.45
C LYS A 40 19.37 7.37 -3.81
N LYS A 41 19.38 7.28 -2.47
CA LYS A 41 19.65 6.02 -1.75
C LYS A 41 18.51 5.01 -1.85
N HIS A 42 17.30 5.47 -2.15
CA HIS A 42 16.08 4.69 -2.05
C HIS A 42 15.42 4.38 -3.40
N ILE A 43 15.90 4.97 -4.46
CA ILE A 43 15.40 4.73 -5.81
C ILE A 43 16.34 3.78 -6.54
N PRO A 44 15.80 2.80 -7.28
CA PRO A 44 16.63 1.90 -8.09
C PRO A 44 17.52 2.69 -9.06
N LEU A 45 18.82 2.39 -9.04
CA LEU A 45 19.81 3.01 -9.92
C LEU A 45 19.71 2.40 -11.33
N ASP A 46 18.66 2.73 -12.07
CA ASP A 46 18.50 2.34 -13.47
C ASP A 46 19.04 3.41 -14.44
N GLY A 47 19.75 4.41 -13.89
CA GLY A 47 20.26 5.56 -14.65
C GLY A 47 19.21 6.65 -14.92
N SER A 48 17.98 6.49 -14.45
CA SER A 48 16.95 7.52 -14.56
C SER A 48 17.22 8.69 -13.63
N GLU A 49 16.94 9.90 -14.09
CA GLU A 49 16.90 11.09 -13.25
C GLU A 49 15.80 10.96 -12.19
N VAL A 50 16.15 11.30 -10.95
CA VAL A 50 15.23 11.30 -9.81
C VAL A 50 14.47 12.62 -9.77
N ILE A 51 13.17 12.54 -9.61
CA ILE A 51 12.29 13.68 -9.32
C ILE A 51 11.79 13.48 -7.90
N MET A 52 11.89 14.50 -7.06
CA MET A 52 11.42 14.46 -5.69
C MET A 52 10.58 15.68 -5.34
N ASP A 53 9.79 15.49 -4.31
CA ASP A 53 9.09 16.54 -3.58
C ASP A 53 9.12 16.20 -2.09
N TYR A 54 8.87 17.16 -1.22
CA TYR A 54 8.92 16.94 0.21
C TYR A 54 7.93 17.81 0.98
N HIS A 55 7.57 17.35 2.17
CA HIS A 55 6.76 18.10 3.13
C HIS A 55 7.43 18.09 4.50
N ILE A 56 7.67 19.25 5.08
CA ILE A 56 8.19 19.37 6.45
C ILE A 56 7.05 19.08 7.41
N ILE A 57 7.19 18.00 8.20
CA ILE A 57 6.19 17.61 9.20
C ILE A 57 6.29 18.52 10.44
N GLY A 58 7.52 18.81 10.87
CA GLY A 58 7.81 19.66 12.03
C GLY A 58 9.14 19.32 12.68
N GLU A 59 9.34 19.80 13.92
CA GLU A 59 10.52 19.46 14.72
C GLU A 59 10.53 17.96 15.04
N SER A 60 11.72 17.35 14.95
CA SER A 60 11.87 15.94 15.23
C SER A 60 11.73 15.64 16.72
N LYS A 61 10.84 14.71 17.05
CA LYS A 61 10.71 14.22 18.43
C LYS A 61 11.81 13.24 18.84
N LYS A 62 12.59 12.77 17.86
CA LYS A 62 13.66 11.78 18.07
C LYS A 62 15.02 12.42 18.29
N GLU A 63 15.28 13.55 17.62
CA GLU A 63 16.58 14.19 17.63
C GLU A 63 16.44 15.71 17.73
N VAL A 64 17.01 16.27 18.81
CA VAL A 64 16.97 17.72 19.09
C VAL A 64 17.70 18.49 17.97
N GLY A 65 17.11 19.60 17.52
CA GLY A 65 17.67 20.47 16.48
C GLY A 65 17.55 19.91 15.06
N LYS A 66 16.70 18.90 14.88
CA LYS A 66 16.38 18.33 13.57
C LYS A 66 14.88 18.45 13.27
N ILE A 67 14.55 18.26 12.01
CA ILE A 67 13.19 18.24 11.50
C ILE A 67 12.84 16.87 10.90
N ASP A 68 11.57 16.49 11.01
CA ASP A 68 10.98 15.37 10.32
C ASP A 68 10.42 15.84 8.98
N VAL A 69 10.80 15.17 7.91
CA VAL A 69 10.40 15.47 6.53
C VAL A 69 9.81 14.24 5.88
N LEU A 70 8.64 14.36 5.28
CA LEU A 70 8.10 13.35 4.39
C LEU A 70 8.66 13.56 3.00
N LEU A 71 9.55 12.68 2.57
CA LEU A 71 10.20 12.70 1.27
C LEU A 71 9.46 11.77 0.32
N VAL A 72 9.09 12.30 -0.85
CA VAL A 72 8.52 11.54 -1.97
C VAL A 72 9.46 11.63 -3.14
N ALA A 73 9.84 10.51 -3.70
CA ALA A 73 10.75 10.47 -4.82
C ALA A 73 10.33 9.42 -5.85
N THR A 74 10.53 9.73 -7.13
CA THR A 74 10.21 8.86 -8.25
C THR A 74 11.18 9.06 -9.40
N THR A 75 11.10 8.24 -10.46
CA THR A 75 11.94 8.38 -11.64
C THR A 75 11.26 9.27 -12.69
N LYS A 76 12.04 10.10 -13.36
CA LYS A 76 11.58 10.91 -14.51
C LYS A 76 10.97 10.02 -15.60
N LYS A 77 11.48 8.81 -15.75
CA LYS A 77 10.95 7.80 -16.67
C LYS A 77 9.48 7.47 -16.37
N LEU A 78 9.13 7.22 -15.09
CA LEU A 78 7.76 6.92 -14.69
C LEU A 78 6.84 8.12 -14.93
N ILE A 79 7.27 9.33 -14.58
CA ILE A 79 6.53 10.57 -14.88
C ILE A 79 6.26 10.71 -16.38
N ASN A 80 7.28 10.47 -17.22
CA ASN A 80 7.14 10.58 -18.67
C ASN A 80 6.19 9.53 -19.25
N GLN A 81 6.22 8.30 -18.73
CA GLN A 81 5.27 7.23 -19.14
C GLN A 81 3.83 7.62 -18.80
N HIS A 82 3.57 8.16 -17.60
CA HIS A 82 2.25 8.65 -17.21
C HIS A 82 1.81 9.85 -18.05
N ASN A 83 2.71 10.79 -18.32
CA ASN A 83 2.42 11.92 -19.19
C ASN A 83 2.03 11.47 -20.62
N GLN A 84 2.70 10.45 -21.14
CA GLN A 84 2.38 9.90 -22.46
C GLN A 84 0.98 9.25 -22.43
N LEU A 85 0.70 8.40 -21.45
CA LEU A 85 -0.62 7.79 -21.27
C LEU A 85 -1.71 8.86 -21.20
N ILE A 86 -1.51 9.92 -20.43
CA ILE A 86 -2.47 11.02 -20.27
C ILE A 86 -2.74 11.73 -21.59
N LYS A 87 -1.70 11.93 -22.41
CA LYS A 87 -1.83 12.48 -23.77
C LYS A 87 -2.61 11.54 -24.70
N ASP A 88 -2.29 10.24 -24.64
CA ASP A 88 -2.94 9.22 -25.50
C ASP A 88 -4.43 9.09 -25.25
N ILE A 89 -4.89 9.31 -24.01
CA ILE A 89 -6.31 9.34 -23.66
C ILE A 89 -6.99 10.72 -23.90
N GLY A 90 -6.25 11.68 -24.44
CA GLY A 90 -6.78 12.93 -24.97
C GLY A 90 -6.70 14.14 -24.02
N PHE A 91 -5.99 14.06 -22.91
CA PHE A 91 -5.72 15.21 -22.05
C PHE A 91 -4.46 15.96 -22.47
N LYS A 92 -4.51 17.30 -22.38
CA LYS A 92 -3.39 18.15 -22.83
C LYS A 92 -2.29 18.31 -21.76
N LYS A 93 -2.67 18.25 -20.49
CA LYS A 93 -1.76 18.48 -19.35
C LYS A 93 -2.17 17.64 -18.16
N THR A 94 -1.18 17.17 -17.40
CA THR A 94 -1.35 16.70 -16.03
C THR A 94 -1.34 17.92 -15.11
N GLY A 95 -2.27 17.99 -14.16
CA GLY A 95 -2.26 19.01 -13.13
C GLY A 95 -1.33 18.65 -11.98
N ILE A 96 -1.53 17.47 -11.42
CA ILE A 96 -0.82 16.99 -10.23
C ILE A 96 -0.48 15.51 -10.41
N PHE A 97 0.74 15.15 -10.04
CA PHE A 97 1.10 13.76 -9.73
C PHE A 97 1.15 13.59 -8.21
N ASP A 98 0.26 12.78 -7.69
CA ASP A 98 0.27 12.39 -6.28
C ASP A 98 0.93 11.02 -6.11
N ALA A 99 1.24 10.63 -4.89
CA ALA A 99 1.66 9.27 -4.57
C ALA A 99 0.49 8.49 -3.98
N THR A 100 0.24 7.28 -4.46
CA THR A 100 -0.93 6.48 -4.05
C THR A 100 -1.07 6.35 -2.52
N PRO A 101 -0.01 6.08 -1.72
CA PRO A 101 -0.13 6.03 -0.27
C PRO A 101 -0.63 7.35 0.33
N ILE A 102 -0.14 8.50 -0.15
CA ILE A 102 -0.56 9.82 0.34
C ILE A 102 -2.01 10.10 -0.05
N ALA A 103 -2.39 9.80 -1.30
CA ALA A 103 -3.77 9.95 -1.75
C ALA A 103 -4.76 9.13 -0.91
N LEU A 104 -4.40 7.88 -0.56
CA LEU A 104 -5.20 7.02 0.31
C LEU A 104 -5.30 7.57 1.74
N THR A 105 -4.19 8.07 2.28
CA THR A 105 -4.17 8.71 3.61
C THR A 105 -5.08 9.93 3.64
N ASN A 106 -4.94 10.82 2.65
CA ASN A 106 -5.76 12.03 2.54
C ASN A 106 -7.25 11.69 2.40
N LEU A 107 -7.58 10.67 1.61
CA LEU A 107 -8.94 10.19 1.45
C LEU A 107 -9.51 9.63 2.76
N HIS A 108 -8.73 8.83 3.48
CA HIS A 108 -9.16 8.28 4.76
C HIS A 108 -9.38 9.38 5.80
N ILE A 109 -8.45 10.33 5.91
CA ILE A 109 -8.60 11.49 6.81
C ILE A 109 -9.84 12.32 6.44
N PHE A 110 -10.11 12.49 5.14
CA PHE A 110 -11.32 13.20 4.70
C PHE A 110 -12.61 12.46 5.11
N ASN A 111 -12.63 11.14 5.01
CA ASN A 111 -13.81 10.33 5.29
C ASN A 111 -14.02 10.07 6.80
N LYS A 112 -12.97 9.81 7.55
CA LYS A 112 -13.04 9.31 8.94
C LYS A 112 -12.40 10.24 9.98
N GLY A 113 -11.63 11.24 9.54
CA GLY A 113 -10.79 12.07 10.40
C GLY A 113 -9.41 11.47 10.66
N LEU A 114 -8.57 12.22 11.33
CA LEU A 114 -7.27 11.76 11.82
C LEU A 114 -7.45 11.24 13.25
N SER A 115 -6.98 10.04 13.53
CA SER A 115 -6.99 9.48 14.87
C SER A 115 -6.11 10.28 15.82
N GLU A 116 -6.64 10.67 16.98
CA GLU A 116 -5.90 11.47 17.97
C GLU A 116 -4.79 10.67 18.65
N GLU A 117 -4.98 9.36 18.81
CA GLU A 117 -4.00 8.45 19.41
C GLU A 117 -3.82 7.21 18.52
N GLY A 118 -2.62 6.61 18.58
CA GLY A 118 -2.31 5.40 17.81
C GLY A 118 -2.18 5.65 16.31
N CYS A 119 -2.25 4.57 15.55
CA CYS A 119 -2.12 4.56 14.09
C CYS A 119 -3.31 3.89 13.44
N ASP A 120 -3.77 4.46 12.34
CA ASP A 120 -4.60 3.74 11.38
C ASP A 120 -3.73 3.10 10.31
N VAL A 121 -4.16 1.93 9.85
CA VAL A 121 -3.46 1.17 8.80
C VAL A 121 -4.36 1.06 7.59
N ILE A 122 -3.85 1.42 6.41
CA ILE A 122 -4.53 1.19 5.14
C ILE A 122 -3.76 0.15 4.34
N ILE A 123 -4.45 -0.88 3.87
CA ILE A 123 -3.90 -1.93 3.01
C ILE A 123 -4.63 -1.90 1.67
N ASN A 124 -3.97 -1.36 0.66
CA ASN A 124 -4.49 -1.32 -0.71
C ASN A 124 -4.06 -2.57 -1.47
N ILE A 125 -4.99 -3.51 -1.67
CA ILE A 125 -4.74 -4.81 -2.32
C ILE A 125 -5.05 -4.69 -3.80
N GLY A 126 -4.03 -4.34 -4.57
CA GLY A 126 -4.12 -4.18 -6.02
C GLY A 126 -4.00 -5.49 -6.80
N SER A 127 -3.92 -5.37 -8.13
CA SER A 127 -3.67 -6.52 -9.00
C SER A 127 -2.20 -6.98 -8.97
N LYS A 128 -1.24 -6.05 -9.02
CA LYS A 128 0.19 -6.37 -9.12
C LYS A 128 0.95 -6.28 -7.82
N SER A 129 0.53 -5.40 -6.93
CA SER A 129 1.15 -5.17 -5.63
C SER A 129 0.12 -4.80 -4.58
N THR A 130 0.52 -4.94 -3.32
CA THR A 130 -0.23 -4.47 -2.16
C THR A 130 0.57 -3.39 -1.46
N THR A 131 -0.05 -2.24 -1.22
CA THR A 131 0.56 -1.13 -0.50
C THR A 131 0.02 -1.09 0.92
N ILE A 132 0.91 -1.06 1.90
CA ILE A 132 0.59 -0.85 3.32
C ILE A 132 0.98 0.57 3.69
N VAL A 133 0.08 1.28 4.34
CA VAL A 133 0.32 2.59 4.93
C VAL A 133 -0.05 2.53 6.40
N ALA A 134 0.81 3.03 7.29
CA ALA A 134 0.47 3.27 8.69
C ALA A 134 0.78 4.72 9.04
N TYR A 135 -0.15 5.39 9.69
CA TYR A 135 -0.04 6.79 10.05
C TYR A 135 -0.96 7.14 11.22
N GLY A 136 -0.69 8.22 11.88
CA GLY A 136 -1.49 8.76 12.98
C GLY A 136 -0.96 10.13 13.39
N LYS A 137 -1.71 10.81 14.24
CA LYS A 137 -1.25 12.08 14.81
C LYS A 137 0.01 11.82 15.63
N ASP A 138 1.06 12.59 15.34
CA ASP A 138 2.34 12.46 16.05
C ASP A 138 3.05 11.09 15.93
N GLN A 139 2.66 10.29 14.94
CA GLN A 139 3.24 8.99 14.65
C GLN A 139 4.07 9.02 13.36
N ASP A 140 5.05 8.14 13.27
CA ASP A 140 5.82 8.00 12.02
C ASP A 140 4.93 7.56 10.88
N TYR A 141 5.19 8.10 9.68
CA TYR A 141 4.54 7.68 8.46
C TYR A 141 5.27 6.48 7.85
N LEU A 142 4.61 5.34 7.78
CA LEU A 142 5.14 4.14 7.12
C LEU A 142 4.45 3.91 5.79
N THR A 143 5.24 3.62 4.77
CA THR A 143 4.75 2.96 3.56
C THR A 143 5.57 1.71 3.27
N ARG A 144 4.90 0.65 2.82
CA ARG A 144 5.56 -0.57 2.38
C ARG A 144 4.78 -1.20 1.23
N GLU A 145 5.51 -1.67 0.23
CA GLU A 145 4.94 -2.41 -0.89
C GLU A 145 5.27 -3.90 -0.77
N LEU A 146 4.25 -4.74 -0.96
CA LEU A 146 4.36 -6.19 -1.02
C LEU A 146 4.08 -6.66 -2.44
N ASN A 147 4.83 -7.66 -2.89
CA ASN A 147 4.64 -8.30 -4.20
C ASN A 147 3.54 -9.35 -4.20
N ILE A 148 2.87 -9.60 -3.05
CA ILE A 148 1.73 -10.50 -2.97
C ILE A 148 0.44 -9.68 -3.15
N SER A 149 -0.38 -10.07 -4.13
CA SER A 149 -1.55 -9.31 -4.57
C SER A 149 -2.49 -10.18 -5.41
N GLY A 150 -3.50 -9.59 -6.02
CA GLY A 150 -4.48 -10.31 -6.83
C GLY A 150 -3.88 -11.22 -7.92
N TYR A 151 -2.79 -10.80 -8.55
CA TYR A 151 -2.11 -11.62 -9.56
C TYR A 151 -1.47 -12.88 -8.97
N GLN A 152 -0.84 -12.79 -7.80
CA GLN A 152 -0.26 -13.95 -7.13
C GLN A 152 -1.35 -14.90 -6.62
N PHE A 153 -2.48 -14.36 -6.17
CA PHE A 153 -3.66 -15.17 -5.82
C PHE A 153 -4.11 -16.01 -7.02
N ASN A 154 -4.28 -15.37 -8.18
CA ASN A 154 -4.63 -16.09 -9.41
C ASN A 154 -3.61 -17.15 -9.79
N LYS A 155 -2.32 -16.85 -9.70
CA LYS A 155 -1.27 -17.84 -10.01
C LYS A 155 -1.38 -19.10 -9.16
N GLU A 156 -1.62 -18.96 -7.87
CA GLU A 156 -1.76 -20.12 -7.00
C GLU A 156 -3.06 -20.89 -7.27
N ILE A 157 -4.16 -20.19 -7.59
CA ILE A 157 -5.42 -20.82 -7.98
C ILE A 157 -5.26 -21.58 -9.28
N MET A 158 -4.62 -21.00 -10.30
CA MET A 158 -4.27 -21.66 -11.58
C MET A 158 -3.49 -22.94 -11.34
N LYS A 159 -2.42 -22.85 -10.52
CA LYS A 159 -1.54 -23.99 -10.24
C LYS A 159 -2.28 -25.12 -9.52
N LYS A 160 -3.07 -24.78 -8.50
CA LYS A 160 -3.77 -25.75 -7.67
C LYS A 160 -4.86 -26.48 -8.45
N ASN A 161 -5.61 -25.74 -9.27
CA ASN A 161 -6.76 -26.28 -10.00
C ASN A 161 -6.45 -26.68 -11.45
N SER A 162 -5.21 -26.47 -11.94
CA SER A 162 -4.79 -26.73 -13.32
C SER A 162 -5.68 -26.05 -14.37
N ILE A 163 -6.07 -24.79 -14.11
CA ILE A 163 -6.98 -23.99 -14.93
C ILE A 163 -6.28 -22.76 -15.53
N SER A 164 -6.90 -22.13 -16.51
CA SER A 164 -6.41 -20.90 -17.14
C SER A 164 -6.49 -19.70 -16.20
N TYR A 165 -5.82 -18.61 -16.57
CA TYR A 165 -5.88 -17.36 -15.80
C TYR A 165 -7.30 -16.80 -15.70
N SER A 166 -8.07 -16.86 -16.79
CA SER A 166 -9.44 -16.36 -16.82
C SER A 166 -10.36 -17.15 -15.88
N GLU A 167 -10.23 -18.49 -15.91
CA GLU A 167 -10.98 -19.38 -15.02
C GLU A 167 -10.56 -19.18 -13.54
N ALA A 168 -9.28 -18.96 -13.29
CA ALA A 168 -8.78 -18.66 -11.94
C ALA A 168 -9.31 -17.33 -11.42
N GLU A 169 -9.39 -16.29 -12.27
CA GLU A 169 -9.98 -15.00 -11.90
C GLU A 169 -11.47 -15.16 -11.56
N GLN A 170 -12.21 -15.91 -12.36
CA GLN A 170 -13.61 -16.20 -12.10
C GLN A 170 -13.78 -16.99 -10.80
N LEU A 171 -13.01 -18.07 -10.62
CA LEU A 171 -13.07 -18.91 -9.42
C LEU A 171 -12.73 -18.11 -8.15
N LYS A 172 -11.72 -17.24 -8.23
CA LYS A 172 -11.35 -16.33 -7.15
C LYS A 172 -12.51 -15.38 -6.80
N PHE A 173 -13.18 -14.86 -7.80
CA PHE A 173 -14.32 -13.96 -7.59
C PHE A 173 -15.51 -14.68 -6.95
N GLU A 174 -15.81 -15.90 -7.37
CA GLU A 174 -16.94 -16.69 -6.90
C GLU A 174 -16.72 -17.29 -5.50
N LYS A 175 -15.52 -17.83 -5.23
CA LYS A 175 -15.21 -18.56 -4.01
C LYS A 175 -14.32 -17.79 -3.01
N GLY A 176 -13.74 -16.67 -3.42
CA GLY A 176 -12.87 -15.89 -2.55
C GLY A 176 -11.66 -16.69 -2.06
N ILE A 177 -11.40 -16.63 -0.76
CA ILE A 177 -10.27 -17.36 -0.14
C ILE A 177 -10.45 -18.89 -0.21
N ASP A 178 -11.70 -19.38 -0.32
CA ASP A 178 -12.00 -20.80 -0.43
C ASP A 178 -11.63 -21.40 -1.80
N SER A 179 -11.28 -20.55 -2.78
CA SER A 179 -10.76 -20.98 -4.09
C SER A 179 -9.50 -21.84 -4.00
N LEU A 180 -8.80 -21.81 -2.87
CA LEU A 180 -7.64 -22.64 -2.56
C LEU A 180 -7.93 -23.75 -1.55
N GLN A 181 -9.17 -23.91 -1.10
CA GLN A 181 -9.53 -25.07 -0.31
C GLN A 181 -9.65 -26.30 -1.23
N SER A 182 -9.11 -27.43 -0.79
CA SER A 182 -9.29 -28.69 -1.52
C SER A 182 -10.76 -29.07 -1.42
N SER A 183 -11.38 -29.38 -2.57
CA SER A 183 -12.66 -30.10 -2.61
C SER A 183 -12.40 -31.55 -2.19
N GLY A 184 -11.86 -31.74 -1.00
CA GLY A 184 -11.57 -33.06 -0.45
C GLY A 184 -12.77 -33.55 0.30
N ASP A 185 -13.30 -34.67 -0.14
CA ASP A 185 -14.27 -35.49 0.55
C ASP A 185 -14.00 -35.55 2.05
N SER A 186 -14.96 -35.06 2.80
CA SER A 186 -15.05 -35.30 4.24
C SER A 186 -15.54 -36.73 4.51
N THR A 187 -14.74 -37.72 4.13
CA THR A 187 -14.95 -39.11 4.53
C THR A 187 -13.60 -39.78 4.71
N ASP A 188 -12.95 -39.47 5.81
CA ASP A 188 -12.24 -40.50 6.54
C ASP A 188 -12.02 -40.08 8.01
N SER A 189 -12.62 -40.86 8.90
CA SER A 189 -12.48 -40.79 10.33
C SER A 189 -11.15 -41.41 10.74
N GLY A 190 -10.09 -40.62 10.69
CA GLY A 190 -8.78 -41.01 11.17
C GLY A 190 -8.06 -39.79 11.74
N PHE A 191 -7.41 -39.96 12.88
CA PHE A 191 -6.50 -38.98 13.50
C PHE A 191 -5.40 -38.57 12.51
N SER A 192 -5.71 -37.69 11.57
CA SER A 192 -4.72 -37.04 10.73
C SER A 192 -4.42 -35.66 11.33
N ILE A 193 -3.17 -35.46 11.72
CA ILE A 193 -2.64 -34.12 11.94
C ILE A 193 -2.85 -33.36 10.63
N GLN A 194 -3.89 -32.51 10.58
CA GLN A 194 -4.08 -31.60 9.46
C GLN A 194 -2.90 -30.63 9.49
N VAL A 195 -1.86 -30.96 8.73
CA VAL A 195 -0.87 -29.97 8.33
C VAL A 195 -1.62 -28.99 7.44
N THR A 196 -2.03 -27.88 8.02
CA THR A 196 -2.72 -26.82 7.30
C THR A 196 -1.74 -26.34 6.23
N GLU A 197 -1.99 -26.72 4.99
CA GLU A 197 -1.15 -26.34 3.86
C GLU A 197 -1.07 -24.81 3.80
N LYS A 198 0.14 -24.29 3.84
CA LYS A 198 0.38 -22.84 3.84
C LYS A 198 -0.09 -22.25 2.51
N THR A 199 -1.22 -21.59 2.52
CA THR A 199 -1.79 -20.96 1.32
C THR A 199 -1.13 -19.62 1.03
N ILE A 200 -1.33 -19.09 -0.18
CA ILE A 200 -0.90 -17.73 -0.53
C ILE A 200 -1.58 -16.68 0.37
N PHE A 201 -2.79 -16.93 0.84
CA PHE A 201 -3.50 -16.02 1.74
C PHE A 201 -2.87 -15.98 3.14
N THR A 202 -2.45 -17.13 3.69
CA THR A 202 -1.71 -17.16 4.96
C THR A 202 -0.35 -16.47 4.82
N THR A 203 0.36 -16.72 3.70
CA THR A 203 1.62 -16.04 3.41
C THR A 203 1.43 -14.53 3.28
N PHE A 204 0.37 -14.09 2.63
CA PHE A 204 0.01 -12.69 2.49
C PHE A 204 -0.17 -12.00 3.86
N VAL A 205 -0.97 -12.59 4.74
CA VAL A 205 -1.21 -12.03 6.08
C VAL A 205 0.06 -12.05 6.95
N GLU A 206 0.91 -13.07 6.81
CA GLU A 206 2.21 -13.09 7.49
C GLU A 206 3.13 -11.95 7.05
N GLU A 207 3.17 -11.61 5.76
CA GLU A 207 3.98 -10.48 5.28
C GLU A 207 3.43 -9.13 5.78
N ILE A 208 2.10 -8.98 5.86
CA ILE A 208 1.47 -7.83 6.52
C ILE A 208 1.90 -7.77 7.99
N ARG A 209 1.74 -8.87 8.73
CA ARG A 209 2.11 -8.97 10.15
C ARG A 209 3.58 -8.61 10.39
N LYS A 210 4.49 -9.07 9.52
CA LYS A 210 5.92 -8.69 9.58
C LYS A 210 6.11 -7.19 9.39
N SER A 211 5.38 -6.58 8.46
CA SER A 211 5.44 -5.15 8.18
C SER A 211 4.98 -4.32 9.39
N LEU A 212 3.86 -4.70 9.99
CA LEU A 212 3.32 -4.04 11.16
C LEU A 212 4.22 -4.21 12.40
N ARG A 213 4.78 -5.41 12.60
CA ARG A 213 5.76 -5.64 13.67
C ARG A 213 7.03 -4.82 13.49
N TYR A 214 7.51 -4.66 12.26
CA TYR A 214 8.66 -3.79 11.98
C TYR A 214 8.37 -2.35 12.40
N TYR A 215 7.19 -1.83 12.06
CA TYR A 215 6.76 -0.50 12.47
C TYR A 215 6.73 -0.34 13.99
N MET A 216 6.10 -1.26 14.72
CA MET A 216 6.03 -1.22 16.18
C MET A 216 7.40 -1.32 16.84
N LYS A 217 8.34 -2.08 16.24
CA LYS A 217 9.71 -2.15 16.76
C LYS A 217 10.44 -0.81 16.68
N SER A 218 10.18 -0.04 15.63
CA SER A 218 10.76 1.31 15.45
C SER A 218 10.01 2.37 16.25
N ASN A 219 8.77 2.10 16.63
CA ASN A 219 7.88 2.99 17.35
C ASN A 219 7.23 2.23 18.53
N PRO A 220 7.96 2.01 19.63
CA PRO A 220 7.52 1.11 20.72
C PRO A 220 6.24 1.56 21.45
N GLN A 221 5.88 2.84 21.36
CA GLN A 221 4.66 3.39 21.96
C GLN A 221 3.47 3.41 20.99
N ALA A 222 3.69 3.04 19.70
CA ALA A 222 2.61 3.00 18.73
C ALA A 222 1.73 1.76 18.95
N PHE A 223 0.45 1.92 18.69
CA PHE A 223 -0.52 0.83 18.58
C PHE A 223 -1.41 1.08 17.36
N PHE A 224 -2.00 0.02 16.84
CA PHE A 224 -2.88 0.14 15.69
C PHE A 224 -4.34 0.18 16.16
N ASN A 225 -5.07 1.21 15.73
CA ASN A 225 -6.49 1.36 16.05
C ASN A 225 -7.32 0.42 15.21
N LYS A 226 -7.21 0.55 13.90
CA LYS A 226 -7.98 -0.20 12.93
C LYS A 226 -7.17 -0.42 11.65
N ILE A 227 -7.48 -1.52 10.96
CA ILE A 227 -6.93 -1.83 9.65
C ILE A 227 -8.04 -1.64 8.61
N TYR A 228 -7.79 -0.79 7.65
CA TYR A 228 -8.68 -0.55 6.51
C TYR A 228 -8.12 -1.24 5.28
N ILE A 229 -8.95 -2.04 4.61
CA ILE A 229 -8.57 -2.67 3.35
C ILE A 229 -9.31 -2.06 2.18
N THR A 230 -8.63 -1.84 1.07
CA THR A 230 -9.17 -1.26 -0.16
C THR A 230 -8.47 -1.85 -1.39
N GLY A 231 -8.86 -1.42 -2.58
CA GLY A 231 -8.32 -1.95 -3.83
C GLY A 231 -9.14 -3.11 -4.39
N GLY A 232 -8.89 -3.46 -5.64
CA GLY A 232 -9.71 -4.43 -6.37
C GLY A 232 -9.80 -5.83 -5.77
N SER A 233 -8.78 -6.25 -5.01
CA SER A 233 -8.78 -7.56 -4.34
C SER A 233 -9.25 -7.51 -2.88
N ALA A 234 -9.53 -6.34 -2.32
CA ALA A 234 -10.00 -6.22 -0.93
C ALA A 234 -11.41 -6.76 -0.73
N SER A 235 -12.24 -6.73 -1.77
CA SER A 235 -13.61 -7.26 -1.76
C SER A 235 -13.70 -8.77 -1.96
N LEU A 236 -12.56 -9.47 -1.97
CA LEU A 236 -12.52 -10.93 -2.10
C LEU A 236 -13.29 -11.58 -0.95
N LEU A 237 -14.21 -12.50 -1.30
CA LEU A 237 -15.08 -13.16 -0.34
C LEU A 237 -14.27 -13.86 0.77
N GLY A 238 -14.60 -13.57 2.02
CA GLY A 238 -13.94 -14.12 3.21
C GLY A 238 -12.59 -13.47 3.57
N LEU A 239 -11.97 -12.65 2.69
CA LEU A 239 -10.63 -12.09 2.95
C LEU A 239 -10.62 -11.17 4.17
N LYS A 240 -11.61 -10.30 4.32
CA LYS A 240 -11.71 -9.37 5.45
C LYS A 240 -11.71 -10.12 6.79
N ASP A 241 -12.59 -11.09 6.91
CA ASP A 241 -12.78 -11.84 8.16
C ASP A 241 -11.57 -12.75 8.46
N PHE A 242 -10.97 -13.33 7.42
CA PHE A 242 -9.72 -14.06 7.52
C PHE A 242 -8.58 -13.16 8.01
N MET A 243 -8.42 -11.96 7.44
CA MET A 243 -7.40 -11.00 7.89
C MET A 243 -7.66 -10.55 9.34
N ALA A 244 -8.91 -10.28 9.72
CA ALA A 244 -9.26 -9.88 11.08
C ALA A 244 -8.87 -10.96 12.09
N SER A 245 -9.21 -12.22 11.80
CA SER A 245 -8.84 -13.38 12.63
C SER A 245 -7.32 -13.56 12.72
N GLU A 246 -6.64 -13.60 11.59
CA GLU A 246 -5.20 -13.85 11.54
C GLU A 246 -4.35 -12.72 12.13
N LEU A 247 -4.75 -11.46 11.95
CA LEU A 247 -4.05 -10.31 12.51
C LEU A 247 -4.46 -10.01 13.96
N ASN A 248 -5.54 -10.63 14.44
CA ASN A 248 -6.19 -10.32 15.72
C ASN A 248 -6.45 -8.81 15.85
N SER A 249 -7.06 -8.22 14.84
CA SER A 249 -7.31 -6.79 14.71
C SER A 249 -8.65 -6.53 14.03
N ASP A 250 -9.24 -5.38 14.31
CA ASP A 250 -10.45 -4.94 13.60
C ASP A 250 -10.07 -4.56 12.14
N VAL A 251 -10.74 -5.19 11.16
CA VAL A 251 -10.52 -4.96 9.74
C VAL A 251 -11.81 -4.49 9.10
N GLU A 252 -11.75 -3.36 8.39
CA GLU A 252 -12.88 -2.73 7.71
C GLU A 252 -12.57 -2.47 6.23
N LEU A 253 -13.60 -2.59 5.38
CA LEU A 253 -13.49 -2.17 3.98
C LEU A 253 -13.54 -0.63 3.91
N LEU A 254 -12.55 -0.02 3.29
CA LEU A 254 -12.54 1.42 3.01
C LEU A 254 -13.26 1.68 1.68
N ASP A 255 -14.40 2.34 1.75
CA ASP A 255 -15.09 2.87 0.58
C ASP A 255 -14.48 4.24 0.20
N PRO A 256 -13.79 4.35 -0.93
CA PRO A 256 -13.21 5.63 -1.34
C PRO A 256 -14.25 6.69 -1.71
N PHE A 257 -15.50 6.31 -1.92
CA PHE A 257 -16.57 7.22 -2.35
C PHE A 257 -17.59 7.54 -1.25
N GLU A 258 -17.39 7.08 -0.01
CA GLU A 258 -18.32 7.21 1.11
C GLU A 258 -18.87 8.64 1.28
N ASN A 259 -18.01 9.65 1.16
CA ASN A 259 -18.38 11.08 1.32
C ASN A 259 -18.25 11.90 0.02
N ILE A 260 -18.07 11.24 -1.13
CA ILE A 260 -17.99 11.91 -2.43
C ILE A 260 -19.36 11.81 -3.12
N LYS A 261 -19.98 12.96 -3.40
CA LYS A 261 -21.27 13.07 -4.11
C LYS A 261 -21.08 13.27 -5.60
#